data_3d54eb085c0db3569f251a206b28f557
#
_entry.id   3d54eb085c0db3569f251a206b28f557
#
_cell.length_a   1.000
_cell.length_b   1.000
_cell.length_c   1.000
_cell.angle_alpha   90.00
_cell.angle_beta   90.00
_cell.angle_gamma   90.00
#
_symmetry.space_group_name_H-M   'P 1'
#
loop_
_entity.id
_entity.type
_entity.pdbx_description
1 polymer ?
#
loop_
_entity_poly.entity_id
_entity_poly.type
_entity_poly.pdbx_seq_one_letter_code
_entity_poly.pdbx_strand_id
1 'polypeptide(L)'
;MERKVLTLSTLVDSTLDRAAGLEGFNPDELLEKHSVSEVKGVQQKLRHNAEAKQQELRLMVGERYRDLLQASTSITSMAESSQRVLEACREMHDVVASIQHPRIQKRSSAQLTHTTDKHLQALQQLSAHLKLLLDAPEHLWRFMEQRSYLHAAWLYLTARAVHQTLLHGDEDEDMPLVQRQWDTISPFRSQIAHRATLFLREHTASSTETCAALLTLYLLESRPLVETLSIFLAQRSKTLSSLLPQFQGKTTNGHAHNAPNKDKPSSRARKAFVREARQKLQAVLELVSRTLGTARLLFGDGHSEGVPVIQQALHYIETEEALPELPPGLQMTTQSLLANLPSSAHFLLLPVSIKSYKPYVAGTSTSSQFAPGQLRDKLDNYFDQSVTSIRHALEQWVAHLETAREVWDVRTVSSKLVKSLEGLDSRERTQLRSLLDDVSQRQVTSLWKSALADIETSFRERVDHALDALRTHANVQRAGRFVRSVGQIHV
;
A
#
# COMPACT_ATOMS: atom_id res chain seq x y z
N MET A 1 36.35 24.95 -5.38
CA MET A 1 36.29 26.27 -4.68
C MET A 1 34.80 26.66 -4.59
N GLU A 2 34.13 26.18 -3.58
CA GLU A 2 32.73 26.54 -3.32
C GLU A 2 32.69 27.66 -2.27
N ARG A 3 32.19 28.82 -2.68
CA ARG A 3 31.93 29.94 -1.75
C ARG A 3 30.63 29.65 -0.98
N LYS A 4 30.74 29.30 0.29
CA LYS A 4 29.61 29.30 1.23
C LYS A 4 29.12 30.73 1.40
N VAL A 5 27.89 30.98 0.96
CA VAL A 5 27.16 32.22 1.27
C VAL A 5 26.67 32.09 2.71
N LEU A 6 27.32 32.84 3.59
CA LEU A 6 26.94 32.98 5.00
C LEU A 6 25.71 33.89 5.06
N THR A 7 24.56 33.36 5.53
CA THR A 7 23.35 34.12 5.75
C THR A 7 23.46 34.97 7.03
N LEU A 8 22.72 36.09 7.07
CA LEU A 8 22.76 37.07 8.18
C LEU A 8 22.45 36.43 9.57
N SER A 9 21.75 35.31 9.62
CA SER A 9 21.45 34.58 10.86
C SER A 9 22.70 33.94 11.48
N THR A 10 23.67 33.51 10.67
CA THR A 10 24.91 32.94 11.14
C THR A 10 25.89 33.97 11.65
N LEU A 11 25.75 35.25 11.27
CA LEU A 11 26.55 36.38 11.76
C LEU A 11 26.08 36.84 13.17
N VAL A 12 24.78 36.74 13.44
CA VAL A 12 24.22 37.07 14.79
C VAL A 12 24.57 35.99 15.80
N ASP A 13 24.56 34.71 15.39
CA ASP A 13 24.99 33.60 16.26
C ASP A 13 26.53 33.64 16.52
N SER A 14 27.34 34.03 15.55
CA SER A 14 28.80 34.11 15.71
C SER A 14 29.27 35.25 16.63
N THR A 15 28.48 36.31 16.76
CA THR A 15 28.74 37.39 17.74
C THR A 15 28.29 37.00 19.16
N LEU A 16 27.27 36.16 19.29
CA LEU A 16 26.85 35.58 20.56
C LEU A 16 27.76 34.45 21.05
N ASP A 17 28.29 33.63 20.16
CA ASP A 17 29.33 32.62 20.47
C ASP A 17 30.67 33.26 20.86
N ARG A 18 31.00 34.44 20.31
CA ARG A 18 32.19 35.20 20.73
C ARG A 18 32.01 35.82 22.12
N ALA A 19 30.80 36.12 22.53
CA ALA A 19 30.44 36.52 23.91
C ALA A 19 30.36 35.33 24.89
N ALA A 20 30.31 34.09 24.38
CA ALA A 20 30.31 32.86 25.17
C ALA A 20 31.71 32.28 25.36
N GLY A 21 32.76 32.92 24.88
CA GLY A 21 34.15 32.65 25.25
C GLY A 21 34.38 33.10 26.70
N LEU A 22 34.14 32.20 27.64
CA LEU A 22 34.19 32.40 29.08
C LEU A 22 35.60 32.79 29.61
N GLU A 23 36.62 32.88 28.79
CA GLU A 23 37.98 33.17 29.18
C GLU A 23 38.37 34.67 29.28
N GLY A 24 37.37 35.57 29.33
CA GLY A 24 37.60 37.00 29.39
C GLY A 24 36.51 37.85 30.04
N PHE A 25 35.50 37.23 30.61
CA PHE A 25 34.39 37.96 31.21
C PHE A 25 34.75 38.40 32.63
N ASN A 26 35.09 39.69 32.75
CA ASN A 26 35.25 40.30 34.08
C ASN A 26 33.86 40.70 34.59
N PRO A 27 33.36 40.04 35.64
CA PRO A 27 32.01 40.32 36.17
C PRO A 27 31.86 41.76 36.70
N ASP A 28 32.96 42.40 37.13
CA ASP A 28 32.94 43.75 37.65
C ASP A 28 32.71 44.77 36.52
N GLU A 29 33.26 44.58 35.34
CA GLU A 29 33.03 45.43 34.18
C GLU A 29 31.57 45.33 33.64
N LEU A 30 30.95 44.16 33.78
CA LEU A 30 29.56 43.95 33.39
C LEU A 30 28.60 44.68 34.32
N LEU A 31 28.88 44.68 35.61
CA LEU A 31 28.08 45.38 36.60
C LEU A 31 28.26 46.90 36.56
N GLU A 32 29.42 47.36 36.11
CA GLU A 32 29.75 48.80 35.96
C GLU A 32 29.14 49.44 34.71
N LYS A 33 29.02 48.70 33.62
CA LYS A 33 28.54 49.19 32.28
C LYS A 33 27.08 48.97 31.97
N HIS A 34 26.39 48.07 32.67
CA HIS A 34 25.03 47.65 32.37
C HIS A 34 24.07 47.77 33.56
N SER A 35 22.77 48.01 33.28
CA SER A 35 21.74 48.05 34.30
C SER A 35 21.49 46.67 34.91
N VAL A 36 21.02 46.64 36.17
CA VAL A 36 20.71 45.37 36.87
C VAL A 36 19.70 44.49 36.12
N SER A 37 18.79 45.09 35.34
CA SER A 37 17.82 44.35 34.50
C SER A 37 18.48 43.67 33.31
N GLU A 38 19.45 44.32 32.68
CA GLU A 38 20.20 43.74 31.56
C GLU A 38 21.13 42.62 32.01
N VAL A 39 21.81 42.80 33.15
CA VAL A 39 22.67 41.77 33.74
C VAL A 39 21.87 40.53 34.13
N LYS A 40 20.66 40.68 34.67
CA LYS A 40 19.73 39.56 34.92
C LYS A 40 19.32 38.86 33.62
N GLY A 41 19.07 39.61 32.55
CA GLY A 41 18.77 39.05 31.21
C GLY A 41 19.95 38.23 30.65
N VAL A 42 21.17 38.71 30.81
CA VAL A 42 22.38 37.97 30.39
C VAL A 42 22.59 36.73 31.26
N GLN A 43 22.43 36.83 32.58
CA GLN A 43 22.50 35.68 33.50
C GLN A 43 21.49 34.59 33.12
N GLN A 44 20.25 34.96 32.81
CA GLN A 44 19.21 34.02 32.43
C GLN A 44 19.52 33.32 31.07
N LYS A 45 20.04 34.07 30.10
CA LYS A 45 20.50 33.53 28.83
C LYS A 45 21.67 32.55 29.00
N LEU A 46 22.68 32.93 29.79
CA LEU A 46 23.82 32.06 30.09
C LEU A 46 23.40 30.76 30.78
N ARG A 47 22.46 30.88 31.72
CA ARG A 47 21.91 29.69 32.42
C ARG A 47 21.17 28.77 31.47
N HIS A 48 20.33 29.33 30.58
CA HIS A 48 19.61 28.57 29.59
C HIS A 48 20.56 27.89 28.57
N ASN A 49 21.59 28.60 28.11
CA ASN A 49 22.61 28.03 27.23
C ASN A 49 23.43 26.92 27.92
N ALA A 50 23.78 27.08 29.23
CA ALA A 50 24.45 26.04 29.97
C ALA A 50 23.59 24.78 30.12
N GLU A 51 22.28 24.94 30.42
CA GLU A 51 21.32 23.83 30.51
C GLU A 51 21.14 23.16 29.13
N ALA A 52 21.03 23.92 28.04
CA ALA A 52 20.93 23.39 26.69
C ALA A 52 22.19 22.60 26.27
N LYS A 53 23.38 23.13 26.56
CA LYS A 53 24.67 22.45 26.31
C LYS A 53 24.84 21.19 27.17
N GLN A 54 24.37 21.21 28.39
CA GLN A 54 24.38 20.03 29.26
C GLN A 54 23.45 18.93 28.71
N GLN A 55 22.27 19.29 28.17
CA GLN A 55 21.36 18.34 27.55
C GLN A 55 21.95 17.79 26.24
N GLU A 56 22.53 18.65 25.39
CA GLU A 56 23.22 18.24 24.16
C GLU A 56 24.35 17.24 24.45
N LEU A 57 25.13 17.52 25.50
CA LEU A 57 26.22 16.65 25.92
C LEU A 57 25.71 15.29 26.43
N ARG A 58 24.60 15.29 27.21
CA ARG A 58 23.95 14.04 27.68
C ARG A 58 23.45 13.21 26.50
N LEU A 59 22.81 13.82 25.50
CA LEU A 59 22.34 13.13 24.31
C LEU A 59 23.52 12.57 23.51
N MET A 60 24.54 13.38 23.25
CA MET A 60 25.76 12.96 22.53
C MET A 60 26.47 11.79 23.23
N VAL A 61 26.61 11.85 24.55
CA VAL A 61 27.20 10.75 25.33
C VAL A 61 26.30 9.49 25.24
N GLY A 62 24.99 9.65 25.31
CA GLY A 62 24.04 8.54 25.18
C GLY A 62 24.09 7.86 23.82
N GLU A 63 24.16 8.64 22.73
CA GLU A 63 24.30 8.12 21.36
C GLU A 63 25.65 7.43 21.17
N ARG A 64 26.74 8.07 21.54
CA ARG A 64 28.08 7.45 21.45
C ARG A 64 28.23 6.20 22.29
N TYR A 65 27.58 6.15 23.45
CA TYR A 65 27.59 4.93 24.27
C TYR A 65 26.83 3.79 23.61
N ARG A 66 25.70 4.09 22.97
CA ARG A 66 24.96 3.11 22.16
C ARG A 66 25.80 2.62 20.98
N ASP A 67 26.44 3.53 20.26
CA ASP A 67 27.30 3.19 19.11
C ASP A 67 28.48 2.33 19.54
N LEU A 68 29.09 2.62 20.69
CA LEU A 68 30.16 1.81 21.26
C LEU A 68 29.68 0.42 21.68
N LEU A 69 28.49 0.29 22.26
CA LEU A 69 27.90 -1.01 22.58
C LEU A 69 27.60 -1.80 21.31
N GLN A 70 27.02 -1.16 20.30
CA GLN A 70 26.75 -1.78 19.01
C GLN A 70 28.02 -2.18 18.28
N ALA A 71 29.05 -1.35 18.29
CA ALA A 71 30.35 -1.68 17.76
C ALA A 71 31.00 -2.86 18.52
N SER A 72 30.93 -2.87 19.84
CA SER A 72 31.43 -3.96 20.67
C SER A 72 30.74 -5.29 20.37
N THR A 73 29.40 -5.29 20.29
CA THR A 73 28.63 -6.50 19.93
C THR A 73 28.94 -6.95 18.51
N SER A 74 29.15 -6.04 17.58
CA SER A 74 29.53 -6.35 16.19
C SER A 74 30.94 -6.95 16.12
N ILE A 75 31.88 -6.42 16.91
CA ILE A 75 33.27 -6.96 17.00
C ILE A 75 33.27 -8.36 17.61
N THR A 76 32.52 -8.58 18.69
CA THR A 76 32.41 -9.92 19.32
C THR A 76 31.77 -10.92 18.36
N SER A 77 30.69 -10.56 17.68
CA SER A 77 30.06 -11.41 16.67
C SER A 77 30.98 -11.70 15.50
N MET A 78 31.77 -10.73 15.04
CA MET A 78 32.77 -10.93 13.98
C MET A 78 33.91 -11.85 14.47
N ALA A 79 34.37 -11.70 15.71
CA ALA A 79 35.39 -12.56 16.30
C ALA A 79 34.92 -14.01 16.40
N GLU A 80 33.68 -14.24 16.87
CA GLU A 80 33.06 -15.57 16.91
C GLU A 80 32.89 -16.18 15.52
N SER A 81 32.47 -15.38 14.55
CA SER A 81 32.33 -15.84 13.15
C SER A 81 33.67 -16.20 12.56
N SER A 82 34.71 -15.39 12.80
CA SER A 82 36.07 -15.65 12.35
C SER A 82 36.64 -16.95 12.98
N GLN A 83 36.35 -17.17 14.27
CA GLN A 83 36.78 -18.39 14.95
C GLN A 83 36.11 -19.62 14.37
N ARG A 84 34.80 -19.58 14.09
CA ARG A 84 34.08 -20.67 13.40
C ARG A 84 34.66 -20.94 12.02
N VAL A 85 35.00 -19.94 11.26
CA VAL A 85 35.64 -20.10 9.95
C VAL A 85 37.02 -20.76 10.09
N LEU A 86 37.82 -20.33 11.08
CA LEU A 86 39.14 -20.98 11.35
C LEU A 86 39.01 -22.44 11.76
N GLU A 87 38.00 -22.76 12.58
CA GLU A 87 37.72 -24.16 12.97
C GLU A 87 37.30 -24.98 11.76
N ALA A 88 36.38 -24.47 10.93
CA ALA A 88 35.96 -25.16 9.70
C ALA A 88 37.12 -25.32 8.70
N CYS A 89 38.04 -24.35 8.60
CA CYS A 89 39.24 -24.46 7.78
C CYS A 89 40.22 -25.52 8.32
N ARG A 90 40.36 -25.60 9.63
CA ARG A 90 41.18 -26.65 10.26
C ARG A 90 40.60 -28.06 10.02
N GLU A 91 39.28 -28.22 10.23
CA GLU A 91 38.60 -29.48 9.93
C GLU A 91 38.77 -29.88 8.46
N MET A 92 38.59 -28.93 7.52
CA MET A 92 38.85 -29.17 6.11
C MET A 92 40.31 -29.55 5.85
N HIS A 93 41.27 -28.88 6.49
CA HIS A 93 42.68 -29.19 6.36
C HIS A 93 42.99 -30.60 6.87
N ASP A 94 42.45 -30.99 8.02
CA ASP A 94 42.63 -32.32 8.60
C ASP A 94 42.00 -33.44 7.75
N VAL A 95 40.82 -33.15 7.15
CA VAL A 95 40.20 -34.05 6.17
C VAL A 95 41.06 -34.19 4.92
N VAL A 96 41.57 -33.08 4.37
CA VAL A 96 42.43 -33.09 3.20
C VAL A 96 43.77 -33.78 3.52
N ALA A 97 44.35 -33.54 4.70
CA ALA A 97 45.58 -34.25 5.15
C ALA A 97 45.35 -35.75 5.33
N SER A 98 44.18 -36.18 5.81
CA SER A 98 43.80 -37.59 5.91
C SER A 98 43.64 -38.24 4.54
N ILE A 99 43.21 -37.46 3.52
CA ILE A 99 43.10 -37.94 2.12
C ILE A 99 44.49 -38.04 1.45
N GLN A 100 45.45 -37.17 1.83
CA GLN A 100 46.79 -37.13 1.24
C GLN A 100 47.72 -38.23 1.75
N HIS A 101 47.36 -38.98 2.78
CA HIS A 101 48.10 -40.15 3.17
C HIS A 101 47.60 -41.36 2.39
N PRO A 102 48.19 -41.71 1.24
CA PRO A 102 47.83 -42.89 0.51
C PRO A 102 48.36 -44.11 1.30
N ARG A 103 47.53 -44.66 2.17
CA ARG A 103 47.72 -46.05 2.55
C ARG A 103 47.57 -46.87 1.28
N ILE A 104 48.72 -47.33 0.76
CA ILE A 104 48.81 -48.38 -0.27
C ILE A 104 48.03 -49.59 0.23
N GLN A 105 46.77 -49.67 0.01
CA GLN A 105 45.94 -50.83 0.19
C GLN A 105 45.29 -51.17 -1.14
N LYS A 106 45.79 -52.27 -1.62
CA LYS A 106 45.30 -53.27 -2.62
C LYS A 106 44.04 -52.90 -3.41
N ARG A 107 44.11 -53.03 -4.71
CA ARG A 107 43.12 -52.82 -5.78
C ARG A 107 41.67 -53.29 -5.57
N SER A 108 41.32 -53.86 -4.43
CA SER A 108 39.94 -54.23 -4.08
C SER A 108 39.19 -53.15 -3.29
N SER A 109 39.86 -52.09 -2.81
CA SER A 109 39.24 -51.03 -2.00
C SER A 109 38.66 -49.87 -2.82
N ALA A 110 39.08 -49.72 -4.08
CA ALA A 110 38.57 -48.59 -4.92
C ALA A 110 37.06 -48.69 -5.24
N GLN A 111 36.52 -49.92 -5.33
CA GLN A 111 35.09 -50.13 -5.51
C GLN A 111 34.31 -49.92 -4.20
N LEU A 112 34.87 -50.28 -3.05
CA LEU A 112 34.25 -50.08 -1.75
C LEU A 112 34.23 -48.57 -1.34
N THR A 113 35.31 -47.82 -1.61
CA THR A 113 35.33 -46.36 -1.35
C THR A 113 34.36 -45.61 -2.23
N HIS A 114 34.24 -45.99 -3.51
CA HIS A 114 33.29 -45.36 -4.45
C HIS A 114 31.84 -45.70 -4.09
N THR A 115 31.51 -46.81 -3.49
CA THR A 115 30.17 -47.12 -3.00
C THR A 115 29.88 -46.40 -1.69
N THR A 116 30.82 -46.29 -0.75
CA THR A 116 30.69 -45.54 0.49
C THR A 116 30.53 -44.04 0.21
N ASP A 117 31.25 -43.46 -0.75
CA ASP A 117 31.13 -42.09 -1.15
C ASP A 117 29.74 -41.77 -1.76
N LYS A 118 29.22 -42.70 -2.58
CA LYS A 118 27.86 -42.58 -3.12
C LYS A 118 26.79 -42.65 -2.03
N HIS A 119 26.93 -43.57 -1.05
CA HIS A 119 25.99 -43.62 0.08
C HIS A 119 26.06 -42.38 0.95
N LEU A 120 27.26 -41.86 1.22
CA LEU A 120 27.41 -40.58 1.96
C LEU A 120 26.77 -39.44 1.23
N GLN A 121 26.97 -39.34 -0.09
CA GLN A 121 26.33 -38.32 -0.92
C GLN A 121 24.80 -38.42 -0.94
N ALA A 122 24.26 -39.66 -1.03
CA ALA A 122 22.84 -39.92 -0.96
C ALA A 122 22.26 -39.50 0.40
N LEU A 123 22.92 -39.83 1.52
CA LEU A 123 22.53 -39.40 2.86
C LEU A 123 22.57 -37.88 3.04
N GLN A 124 23.57 -37.19 2.49
CA GLN A 124 23.68 -35.75 2.50
C GLN A 124 22.53 -35.10 1.71
N GLN A 125 22.22 -35.64 0.52
CA GLN A 125 21.09 -35.18 -0.28
C GLN A 125 19.76 -35.39 0.45
N LEU A 126 19.54 -36.56 1.04
CA LEU A 126 18.35 -36.87 1.84
C LEU A 126 18.23 -35.89 3.02
N SER A 127 19.32 -35.63 3.75
CA SER A 127 19.32 -34.71 4.86
C SER A 127 18.94 -33.26 4.40
N ALA A 128 19.44 -32.84 3.23
CA ALA A 128 19.11 -31.54 2.66
C ALA A 128 17.64 -31.46 2.23
N HIS A 129 17.07 -32.52 1.65
CA HIS A 129 15.65 -32.59 1.32
C HIS A 129 14.77 -32.48 2.59
N LEU A 130 15.09 -33.27 3.62
CA LEU A 130 14.36 -33.25 4.89
C LEU A 130 14.49 -31.88 5.56
N LYS A 131 15.68 -31.27 5.55
CA LYS A 131 15.91 -29.94 6.10
C LYS A 131 15.05 -28.87 5.39
N LEU A 132 14.95 -28.94 4.05
CA LEU A 132 14.10 -28.05 3.31
C LEU A 132 12.62 -28.18 3.70
N LEU A 133 12.11 -29.40 3.84
CA LEU A 133 10.73 -29.64 4.26
C LEU A 133 10.47 -29.16 5.70
N LEU A 134 11.44 -29.38 6.60
CA LEU A 134 11.34 -28.96 8.01
C LEU A 134 11.29 -27.40 8.15
N ASP A 135 12.10 -26.71 7.37
CA ASP A 135 12.21 -25.25 7.44
C ASP A 135 11.14 -24.51 6.60
N ALA A 136 10.55 -25.20 5.61
CA ALA A 136 9.58 -24.60 4.69
C ALA A 136 8.41 -23.90 5.38
N PRO A 137 7.73 -24.44 6.42
CA PRO A 137 6.59 -23.77 7.06
C PRO A 137 6.96 -22.41 7.66
N GLU A 138 8.11 -22.32 8.34
CA GLU A 138 8.57 -21.05 8.94
C GLU A 138 8.85 -19.99 7.86
N HIS A 139 9.54 -20.39 6.79
CA HIS A 139 9.85 -19.50 5.69
C HIS A 139 8.62 -19.09 4.91
N LEU A 140 7.65 -19.98 4.71
CA LEU A 140 6.36 -19.66 4.10
C LEU A 140 5.59 -18.61 4.91
N TRP A 141 5.56 -18.77 6.25
CA TRP A 141 4.97 -17.77 7.13
C TRP A 141 5.68 -16.41 7.00
N ARG A 142 7.00 -16.40 7.04
CA ARG A 142 7.80 -15.17 6.91
C ARG A 142 7.52 -14.46 5.59
N PHE A 143 7.51 -15.18 4.46
CA PHE A 143 7.21 -14.57 3.16
C PHE A 143 5.78 -14.04 3.08
N MET A 144 4.81 -14.71 3.68
CA MET A 144 3.43 -14.22 3.73
C MET A 144 3.29 -12.95 4.57
N GLU A 145 4.02 -12.83 5.68
CA GLU A 145 4.06 -11.62 6.51
C GLU A 145 4.74 -10.46 5.79
N GLN A 146 5.81 -10.74 5.06
CA GLN A 146 6.51 -9.77 4.21
C GLN A 146 5.76 -9.40 2.93
N ARG A 147 4.57 -9.99 2.69
CA ARG A 147 3.77 -9.83 1.46
C ARG A 147 4.50 -10.31 0.19
N SER A 148 5.53 -11.11 0.32
CA SER A 148 6.32 -11.68 -0.78
C SER A 148 5.67 -12.96 -1.28
N TYR A 149 4.45 -12.86 -1.82
CA TYR A 149 3.64 -14.02 -2.19
C TYR A 149 4.25 -14.87 -3.28
N LEU A 150 4.97 -14.29 -4.22
CA LEU A 150 5.65 -15.02 -5.28
C LEU A 150 6.76 -15.92 -4.72
N HIS A 151 7.55 -15.41 -3.75
CA HIS A 151 8.56 -16.20 -3.06
C HIS A 151 7.93 -17.36 -2.26
N ALA A 152 6.81 -17.08 -1.58
CA ALA A 152 6.06 -18.11 -0.85
C ALA A 152 5.53 -19.20 -1.80
N ALA A 153 4.95 -18.82 -2.93
CA ALA A 153 4.45 -19.76 -3.92
C ALA A 153 5.57 -20.63 -4.50
N TRP A 154 6.70 -20.01 -4.83
CA TRP A 154 7.85 -20.72 -5.38
C TRP A 154 8.44 -21.72 -4.37
N LEU A 155 8.62 -21.29 -3.12
CA LEU A 155 9.08 -22.19 -2.05
C LEU A 155 8.11 -23.34 -1.82
N TYR A 156 6.80 -23.07 -1.82
CA TYR A 156 5.78 -24.12 -1.71
C TYR A 156 5.89 -25.14 -2.85
N LEU A 157 6.04 -24.68 -4.10
CA LEU A 157 6.18 -25.57 -5.25
C LEU A 157 7.49 -26.36 -5.23
N THR A 158 8.59 -25.74 -4.79
CA THR A 158 9.87 -26.42 -4.59
C THR A 158 9.76 -27.49 -3.48
N ALA A 159 9.12 -27.17 -2.35
CA ALA A 159 8.87 -28.13 -1.28
C ALA A 159 7.97 -29.27 -1.75
N ARG A 160 6.98 -29.00 -2.60
CA ARG A 160 6.15 -30.02 -3.24
C ARG A 160 6.97 -30.94 -4.15
N ALA A 161 7.87 -30.39 -4.96
CA ALA A 161 8.75 -31.15 -5.82
C ALA A 161 9.66 -32.07 -4.98
N VAL A 162 10.23 -31.56 -3.88
CA VAL A 162 11.04 -32.37 -2.94
C VAL A 162 10.21 -33.49 -2.31
N HIS A 163 8.99 -33.17 -1.85
CA HIS A 163 8.09 -34.19 -1.31
C HIS A 163 7.80 -35.29 -2.33
N GLN A 164 7.52 -34.92 -3.58
CA GLN A 164 7.29 -35.90 -4.66
C GLN A 164 8.53 -36.75 -4.96
N THR A 165 9.72 -36.14 -4.97
CA THR A 165 10.97 -36.92 -5.19
C THR A 165 11.24 -37.92 -4.07
N LEU A 166 10.90 -37.58 -2.82
CA LEU A 166 11.06 -38.50 -1.68
C LEU A 166 10.05 -39.64 -1.67
N LEU A 167 8.83 -39.40 -2.20
CA LEU A 167 7.80 -40.45 -2.32
C LEU A 167 8.07 -41.42 -3.48
N HIS A 168 8.79 -41.01 -4.54
CA HIS A 168 9.09 -41.86 -5.71
C HIS A 168 10.39 -42.60 -5.57
N GLY A 169 11.15 -42.43 -4.48
CA GLY A 169 12.40 -43.13 -4.19
C GLY A 169 12.12 -44.34 -3.32
N ASP A 170 12.16 -45.54 -3.83
CA ASP A 170 11.92 -46.84 -3.21
C ASP A 170 10.47 -47.15 -2.77
N GLU A 171 9.89 -48.14 -3.45
CA GLU A 171 8.47 -48.53 -3.33
C GLU A 171 8.08 -49.14 -1.97
N ASP A 172 9.00 -49.34 -1.01
CA ASP A 172 8.76 -50.10 0.22
C ASP A 172 9.00 -49.34 1.55
N GLU A 173 9.46 -48.11 1.57
CA GLU A 173 9.66 -47.37 2.83
C GLU A 173 8.65 -46.24 3.02
N ASP A 174 7.62 -46.53 3.81
CA ASP A 174 6.76 -45.47 4.39
C ASP A 174 7.61 -44.50 5.22
N MET A 175 7.83 -43.30 4.73
CA MET A 175 8.49 -42.20 5.47
C MET A 175 7.46 -41.37 6.23
N PRO A 176 7.02 -41.77 7.43
CA PRO A 176 5.95 -41.08 8.14
C PRO A 176 6.31 -39.64 8.52
N LEU A 177 7.60 -39.32 8.65
CA LEU A 177 8.08 -37.97 8.91
C LEU A 177 7.81 -37.03 7.71
N VAL A 178 8.09 -37.53 6.50
CA VAL A 178 7.89 -36.77 5.25
C VAL A 178 6.40 -36.46 5.05
N GLN A 179 5.55 -37.43 5.26
CA GLN A 179 4.09 -37.27 5.15
C GLN A 179 3.56 -36.27 6.20
N ARG A 180 3.94 -36.44 7.45
CA ARG A 180 3.56 -35.56 8.53
C ARG A 180 3.99 -34.10 8.27
N GLN A 181 5.19 -33.91 7.74
CA GLN A 181 5.69 -32.59 7.40
C GLN A 181 4.93 -32.00 6.22
N TRP A 182 4.60 -32.81 5.22
CA TRP A 182 3.78 -32.39 4.09
C TRP A 182 2.37 -31.96 4.52
N ASP A 183 1.75 -32.66 5.46
CA ASP A 183 0.45 -32.30 6.01
C ASP A 183 0.49 -30.92 6.66
N THR A 184 1.63 -30.51 7.20
CA THR A 184 1.83 -29.17 7.74
C THR A 184 2.01 -28.12 6.63
N ILE A 185 2.63 -28.49 5.50
CA ILE A 185 2.93 -27.57 4.39
C ILE A 185 1.73 -27.42 3.44
N SER A 186 0.99 -28.50 3.19
CA SER A 186 -0.06 -28.53 2.16
C SER A 186 -1.14 -27.43 2.30
N PRO A 187 -1.56 -27.01 3.51
CA PRO A 187 -2.56 -25.94 3.68
C PRO A 187 -2.07 -24.56 3.21
N PHE A 188 -0.76 -24.35 3.10
CA PHE A 188 -0.21 -23.06 2.69
C PHE A 188 -0.60 -22.68 1.26
N ARG A 189 -0.84 -23.65 0.38
CA ARG A 189 -1.30 -23.37 -0.98
C ARG A 189 -2.53 -22.47 -1.00
N SER A 190 -3.55 -22.86 -0.27
CA SER A 190 -4.80 -22.10 -0.20
C SER A 190 -4.63 -20.77 0.54
N GLN A 191 -3.80 -20.75 1.59
CA GLN A 191 -3.54 -19.54 2.36
C GLN A 191 -2.79 -18.50 1.54
N ILE A 192 -1.74 -18.89 0.80
CA ILE A 192 -0.96 -18.01 -0.08
C ILE A 192 -1.88 -17.46 -1.17
N ALA A 193 -2.64 -18.33 -1.87
CA ALA A 193 -3.57 -17.91 -2.91
C ALA A 193 -4.63 -16.94 -2.38
N HIS A 194 -5.20 -17.22 -1.20
CA HIS A 194 -6.18 -16.34 -0.58
C HIS A 194 -5.58 -14.97 -0.22
N ARG A 195 -4.41 -14.94 0.43
CA ARG A 195 -3.76 -13.68 0.81
C ARG A 195 -3.32 -12.89 -0.43
N ALA A 196 -2.78 -13.55 -1.46
CA ALA A 196 -2.46 -12.90 -2.73
C ALA A 196 -3.70 -12.29 -3.39
N THR A 197 -4.84 -13.01 -3.37
CA THR A 197 -6.12 -12.50 -3.88
C THR A 197 -6.60 -11.27 -3.08
N LEU A 198 -6.47 -11.28 -1.76
CA LEU A 198 -6.83 -10.12 -0.93
C LEU A 198 -5.90 -8.93 -1.19
N PHE A 199 -4.61 -9.19 -1.39
CA PHE A 199 -3.63 -8.15 -1.72
C PHE A 199 -3.97 -7.39 -3.01
N LEU A 200 -4.58 -8.04 -3.99
CA LEU A 200 -5.04 -7.38 -5.22
C LEU A 200 -6.08 -6.27 -4.98
N ARG A 201 -6.68 -6.18 -3.80
CA ARG A 201 -7.56 -5.06 -3.41
C ARG A 201 -6.78 -3.78 -3.13
N GLU A 202 -5.51 -3.86 -2.74
CA GLU A 202 -4.69 -2.70 -2.42
C GLU A 202 -4.30 -1.95 -3.70
N HIS A 203 -4.97 -0.83 -3.97
CA HIS A 203 -4.70 0.00 -5.16
C HIS A 203 -3.42 0.84 -5.06
N THR A 204 -2.82 0.92 -3.87
CA THR A 204 -1.55 1.62 -3.63
C THR A 204 -0.33 0.76 -3.96
N ALA A 205 -0.52 -0.56 -4.11
CA ALA A 205 0.54 -1.48 -4.49
C ALA A 205 1.14 -1.13 -5.86
N SER A 206 2.43 -1.36 -6.02
CA SER A 206 3.14 -1.17 -7.27
C SER A 206 2.67 -2.16 -8.35
N SER A 207 2.94 -1.85 -9.61
CA SER A 207 2.66 -2.77 -10.71
C SER A 207 3.45 -4.08 -10.60
N THR A 208 4.69 -4.02 -10.09
CA THR A 208 5.54 -5.19 -9.84
C THR A 208 4.98 -6.10 -8.77
N GLU A 209 4.54 -5.56 -7.63
CA GLU A 209 3.91 -6.32 -6.56
C GLU A 209 2.58 -6.94 -7.01
N THR A 210 1.79 -6.19 -7.79
CA THR A 210 0.55 -6.68 -8.37
C THR A 210 0.83 -7.83 -9.36
N CYS A 211 1.86 -7.69 -10.20
CA CYS A 211 2.32 -8.75 -11.09
C CYS A 211 2.75 -10.00 -10.32
N ALA A 212 3.56 -9.83 -9.27
CA ALA A 212 3.99 -10.93 -8.40
C ALA A 212 2.81 -11.68 -7.77
N ALA A 213 1.78 -10.95 -7.31
CA ALA A 213 0.56 -11.57 -6.77
C ALA A 213 -0.25 -12.32 -7.84
N LEU A 214 -0.34 -11.81 -9.08
CA LEU A 214 -1.01 -12.49 -10.19
C LEU A 214 -0.24 -13.74 -10.63
N LEU A 215 1.10 -13.65 -10.72
CA LEU A 215 1.95 -14.80 -10.99
C LEU A 215 1.82 -15.89 -9.90
N THR A 216 1.68 -15.48 -8.64
CA THR A 216 1.41 -16.40 -7.53
C THR A 216 0.14 -17.21 -7.78
N LEU A 217 -0.96 -16.56 -8.17
CA LEU A 217 -2.22 -17.24 -8.48
C LEU A 217 -2.08 -18.16 -9.72
N TYR A 218 -1.40 -17.67 -10.75
CA TYR A 218 -1.13 -18.46 -11.95
C TYR A 218 -0.36 -19.74 -11.64
N LEU A 219 0.74 -19.65 -10.87
CA LEU A 219 1.60 -20.79 -10.54
C LEU A 219 0.94 -21.78 -9.59
N LEU A 220 0.19 -21.30 -8.57
CA LEU A 220 -0.43 -22.18 -7.58
C LEU A 220 -1.72 -22.85 -8.08
N GLU A 221 -2.53 -22.14 -8.83
CA GLU A 221 -3.86 -22.60 -9.23
C GLU A 221 -3.93 -23.02 -10.70
N SER A 222 -2.86 -22.79 -11.48
CA SER A 222 -2.77 -23.09 -12.92
C SER A 222 -3.90 -22.46 -13.72
N ARG A 223 -4.34 -21.23 -13.32
CA ARG A 223 -5.43 -20.52 -13.97
C ARG A 223 -4.94 -19.79 -15.23
N PRO A 224 -5.71 -19.79 -16.33
CA PRO A 224 -5.33 -19.03 -17.52
C PRO A 224 -5.25 -17.52 -17.20
N LEU A 225 -4.41 -16.78 -17.96
CA LEU A 225 -4.19 -15.34 -17.74
C LEU A 225 -5.48 -14.51 -17.84
N VAL A 226 -6.42 -14.94 -18.68
CA VAL A 226 -7.74 -14.30 -18.82
C VAL A 226 -8.55 -14.37 -17.52
N GLU A 227 -8.42 -15.47 -16.77
CA GLU A 227 -9.10 -15.66 -15.49
C GLU A 227 -8.39 -14.87 -14.38
N THR A 228 -7.05 -14.85 -14.37
CA THR A 228 -6.27 -14.04 -13.42
C THR A 228 -6.57 -12.54 -13.56
N LEU A 229 -6.70 -12.04 -14.80
CA LEU A 229 -7.18 -10.67 -15.04
C LEU A 229 -8.60 -10.46 -14.47
N SER A 230 -9.50 -11.41 -14.71
CA SER A 230 -10.87 -11.30 -14.20
C SER A 230 -10.93 -11.26 -12.67
N ILE A 231 -10.09 -12.06 -11.98
CA ILE A 231 -9.94 -12.01 -10.52
C ILE A 231 -9.41 -10.65 -10.08
N PHE A 232 -8.39 -10.12 -10.76
CA PHE A 232 -7.85 -8.79 -10.45
C PHE A 232 -8.92 -7.71 -10.54
N LEU A 233 -9.65 -7.63 -11.66
CA LEU A 233 -10.71 -6.65 -11.86
C LEU A 233 -11.84 -6.83 -10.85
N ALA A 234 -12.22 -8.08 -10.52
CA ALA A 234 -13.24 -8.37 -9.51
C ALA A 234 -12.81 -7.92 -8.10
N GLN A 235 -11.54 -8.10 -7.72
CA GLN A 235 -11.06 -7.60 -6.42
C GLN A 235 -11.03 -6.08 -6.38
N ARG A 236 -10.65 -5.42 -7.47
CA ARG A 236 -10.71 -3.96 -7.59
C ARG A 236 -12.13 -3.42 -7.55
N SER A 237 -13.10 -4.13 -8.17
CA SER A 237 -14.52 -3.79 -8.05
C SER A 237 -15.03 -3.87 -6.61
N LYS A 238 -14.58 -4.87 -5.83
CA LYS A 238 -14.91 -4.97 -4.40
C LYS A 238 -14.34 -3.80 -3.60
N THR A 239 -13.12 -3.38 -3.91
CA THR A 239 -12.52 -2.18 -3.28
C THR A 239 -13.29 -0.93 -3.67
N LEU A 240 -13.67 -0.79 -4.94
CA LEU A 240 -14.51 0.30 -5.42
C LEU A 240 -15.83 0.35 -4.63
N SER A 241 -16.52 -0.78 -4.52
CA SER A 241 -17.77 -0.87 -3.77
C SER A 241 -17.62 -0.53 -2.28
N SER A 242 -16.45 -0.81 -1.68
CA SER A 242 -16.18 -0.46 -0.29
C SER A 242 -15.89 1.04 -0.07
N LEU A 243 -15.34 1.72 -1.09
CA LEU A 243 -15.09 3.16 -1.06
C LEU A 243 -16.36 3.98 -1.33
N LEU A 244 -17.28 3.41 -2.11
CA LEU A 244 -18.56 4.03 -2.39
C LEU A 244 -19.48 3.88 -1.17
N PRO A 245 -20.25 4.92 -0.81
CA PRO A 245 -21.17 4.83 0.32
C PRO A 245 -22.23 3.78 0.02
N GLN A 246 -22.26 2.72 0.81
CA GLN A 246 -23.44 1.88 0.90
C GLN A 246 -24.45 2.66 1.75
N PHE A 247 -25.27 3.46 1.11
CA PHE A 247 -26.51 3.90 1.73
C PHE A 247 -27.44 2.70 1.83
N GLN A 248 -27.15 1.79 2.76
CA GLN A 248 -28.22 1.00 3.35
C GLN A 248 -29.17 2.03 3.94
N GLY A 249 -30.35 2.11 3.35
CA GLY A 249 -31.45 2.84 3.97
C GLY A 249 -31.53 2.38 5.42
N LYS A 250 -31.06 3.20 6.34
CA LYS A 250 -31.45 3.07 7.73
C LYS A 250 -32.95 3.35 7.74
N THR A 251 -33.71 2.33 7.46
CA THR A 251 -35.02 2.17 8.08
C THR A 251 -34.70 2.05 9.57
N THR A 252 -34.65 3.19 10.22
CA THR A 252 -34.69 3.26 11.68
C THR A 252 -36.02 2.71 12.14
N ASN A 253 -36.09 1.40 12.26
CA ASN A 253 -37.07 0.77 13.14
C ASN A 253 -36.62 1.03 14.57
N GLY A 254 -37.35 1.85 15.26
CA GLY A 254 -37.38 1.78 16.70
C GLY A 254 -37.08 3.10 17.43
N HIS A 255 -38.15 3.63 17.94
CA HIS A 255 -38.27 4.64 19.01
C HIS A 255 -38.19 6.12 18.60
N ALA A 256 -39.33 6.59 18.13
CA ALA A 256 -39.72 7.98 18.24
C ALA A 256 -39.67 8.44 19.69
N HIS A 257 -38.73 9.30 20.02
CA HIS A 257 -38.96 10.28 21.06
C HIS A 257 -38.77 11.67 20.45
N ASN A 258 -39.85 12.40 20.48
CA ASN A 258 -40.05 13.79 20.10
C ASN A 258 -38.89 14.70 20.34
N ALA A 259 -38.38 15.34 19.25
CA ALA A 259 -38.02 16.75 19.33
C ALA A 259 -38.01 17.34 17.91
N PRO A 260 -38.81 18.34 17.59
CA PRO A 260 -38.74 19.08 16.34
C PRO A 260 -37.68 20.19 16.51
N ASN A 261 -36.41 19.89 16.25
CA ASN A 261 -35.42 20.94 16.01
C ASN A 261 -34.77 20.62 14.66
N LYS A 262 -35.25 21.32 13.62
CA LYS A 262 -34.59 21.46 12.32
C LYS A 262 -33.36 22.37 12.51
N ASP A 263 -32.36 21.91 13.24
CA ASP A 263 -31.06 22.55 13.25
C ASP A 263 -30.38 22.30 11.91
N LYS A 264 -30.33 23.35 11.07
CA LYS A 264 -29.52 23.36 9.86
C LYS A 264 -28.11 22.93 10.25
N PRO A 265 -27.49 21.96 9.54
CA PRO A 265 -26.17 21.49 9.87
C PRO A 265 -25.19 22.65 9.95
N SER A 266 -24.38 22.71 11.02
CA SER A 266 -23.49 23.83 11.25
C SER A 266 -22.57 24.02 10.02
N SER A 267 -22.21 25.25 9.70
CA SER A 267 -21.31 25.60 8.59
C SER A 267 -20.00 24.78 8.61
N ARG A 268 -19.56 24.35 9.80
CA ARG A 268 -18.38 23.51 10.00
C ARG A 268 -18.64 22.05 9.56
N ALA A 269 -19.80 21.50 9.86
CA ALA A 269 -20.21 20.13 9.45
C ALA A 269 -20.34 20.03 7.93
N ARG A 270 -20.91 21.06 7.28
CA ARG A 270 -21.01 21.13 5.80
C ARG A 270 -19.63 21.16 5.13
N LYS A 271 -18.71 21.99 5.61
CA LYS A 271 -17.34 22.04 5.07
C LYS A 271 -16.61 20.71 5.25
N ALA A 272 -16.83 20.01 6.36
CA ALA A 272 -16.29 18.69 6.60
C ALA A 272 -16.83 17.65 5.60
N PHE A 273 -18.15 17.66 5.36
CA PHE A 273 -18.80 16.80 4.37
C PHE A 273 -18.26 17.02 2.94
N VAL A 274 -18.16 18.29 2.50
CA VAL A 274 -17.61 18.61 1.18
C VAL A 274 -16.16 18.10 1.03
N ARG A 275 -15.36 18.23 2.09
CA ARG A 275 -13.98 17.72 2.11
C ARG A 275 -13.95 16.19 2.00
N GLU A 276 -14.79 15.51 2.78
CA GLU A 276 -14.90 14.05 2.76
C GLU A 276 -15.37 13.54 1.40
N ALA A 277 -16.41 14.15 0.81
CA ALA A 277 -16.89 13.82 -0.52
C ALA A 277 -15.79 13.96 -1.59
N ARG A 278 -15.00 15.03 -1.53
CA ARG A 278 -13.84 15.23 -2.43
C ARG A 278 -12.79 14.15 -2.25
N GLN A 279 -12.41 13.83 -1.01
CA GLN A 279 -11.40 12.82 -0.73
C GLN A 279 -11.84 11.43 -1.22
N LYS A 280 -13.10 11.06 -0.97
CA LYS A 280 -13.65 9.79 -1.44
C LYS A 280 -13.71 9.74 -2.97
N LEU A 281 -14.17 10.80 -3.61
CA LEU A 281 -14.21 10.88 -5.07
C LEU A 281 -12.80 10.81 -5.68
N GLN A 282 -11.84 11.48 -5.08
CA GLN A 282 -10.45 11.40 -5.48
C GLN A 282 -9.93 9.96 -5.37
N ALA A 283 -10.11 9.29 -4.22
CA ALA A 283 -9.68 7.91 -4.02
C ALA A 283 -10.31 6.94 -5.03
N VAL A 284 -11.58 7.14 -5.36
CA VAL A 284 -12.31 6.33 -6.35
C VAL A 284 -11.75 6.53 -7.76
N LEU A 285 -11.53 7.77 -8.18
CA LEU A 285 -10.96 8.09 -9.50
C LEU A 285 -9.52 7.56 -9.64
N GLU A 286 -8.70 7.70 -8.60
CA GLU A 286 -7.35 7.15 -8.53
C GLU A 286 -7.37 5.61 -8.60
N LEU A 287 -8.27 4.95 -7.88
CA LEU A 287 -8.43 3.50 -7.93
C LEU A 287 -8.73 3.02 -9.35
N VAL A 288 -9.70 3.62 -10.03
CA VAL A 288 -10.07 3.23 -11.40
C VAL A 288 -8.92 3.47 -12.36
N SER A 289 -8.30 4.65 -12.32
CA SER A 289 -7.16 5.00 -13.17
C SER A 289 -5.98 4.04 -12.98
N ARG A 290 -5.58 3.81 -11.73
CA ARG A 290 -4.49 2.88 -11.43
C ARG A 290 -4.82 1.44 -11.84
N THR A 291 -6.07 1.00 -11.66
CA THR A 291 -6.48 -0.35 -12.06
C THR A 291 -6.34 -0.55 -13.56
N LEU A 292 -6.86 0.39 -14.36
CA LEU A 292 -6.77 0.32 -15.83
C LEU A 292 -5.32 0.44 -16.31
N GLY A 293 -4.56 1.40 -15.78
CA GLY A 293 -3.14 1.57 -16.11
C GLY A 293 -2.31 0.33 -15.78
N THR A 294 -2.49 -0.24 -14.58
CA THR A 294 -1.81 -1.47 -14.18
C THR A 294 -2.21 -2.66 -15.06
N ALA A 295 -3.50 -2.82 -15.37
CA ALA A 295 -3.96 -3.90 -16.25
C ALA A 295 -3.35 -3.80 -17.65
N ARG A 296 -3.29 -2.61 -18.24
CA ARG A 296 -2.66 -2.38 -19.55
C ARG A 296 -1.16 -2.66 -19.52
N LEU A 297 -0.46 -2.21 -18.47
CA LEU A 297 0.97 -2.45 -18.32
C LEU A 297 1.28 -3.96 -18.19
N LEU A 298 0.48 -4.68 -17.41
CA LEU A 298 0.75 -6.09 -17.11
C LEU A 298 0.33 -7.03 -18.23
N PHE A 299 -0.82 -6.79 -18.89
CA PHE A 299 -1.41 -7.73 -19.84
C PHE A 299 -1.27 -7.30 -21.31
N GLY A 300 -0.77 -6.12 -21.58
CA GLY A 300 -0.57 -5.59 -22.93
C GLY A 300 -1.63 -4.59 -23.35
N ASP A 301 -1.52 -4.08 -24.58
CA ASP A 301 -2.25 -2.94 -25.17
C ASP A 301 -1.82 -1.56 -24.62
N GLY A 302 -0.67 -1.48 -23.95
CA GLY A 302 0.05 -0.21 -23.90
C GLY A 302 0.54 0.13 -25.32
N HIS A 303 0.44 1.39 -25.71
CA HIS A 303 0.92 1.93 -26.99
C HIS A 303 2.45 1.80 -27.21
N SER A 304 3.15 0.99 -26.41
CA SER A 304 4.55 0.64 -26.55
C SER A 304 4.67 -0.73 -27.23
N GLU A 305 5.56 -0.84 -28.19
CA GLU A 305 5.90 -2.07 -28.96
C GLU A 305 6.49 -3.20 -28.08
N GLY A 306 6.32 -3.17 -26.76
CA GLY A 306 6.88 -4.10 -25.79
C GLY A 306 5.96 -5.29 -25.46
N VAL A 307 6.58 -6.45 -25.19
CA VAL A 307 5.88 -7.64 -24.69
C VAL A 307 5.30 -7.33 -23.29
N PRO A 308 4.06 -7.77 -22.96
CA PRO A 308 3.45 -7.55 -21.64
C PRO A 308 4.32 -8.04 -20.48
N VAL A 309 4.38 -7.29 -19.39
CA VAL A 309 5.26 -7.60 -18.23
C VAL A 309 5.02 -9.00 -17.68
N ILE A 310 3.76 -9.45 -17.61
CA ILE A 310 3.43 -10.78 -17.12
C ILE A 310 3.95 -11.88 -18.06
N GLN A 311 3.92 -11.66 -19.37
CA GLN A 311 4.47 -12.61 -20.36
C GLN A 311 6.01 -12.63 -20.30
N GLN A 312 6.65 -11.47 -20.13
CA GLN A 312 8.09 -11.40 -19.90
C GLN A 312 8.50 -12.16 -18.64
N ALA A 313 7.74 -12.03 -17.54
CA ALA A 313 7.99 -12.74 -16.32
C ALA A 313 7.79 -14.27 -16.47
N LEU A 314 6.77 -14.71 -17.17
CA LEU A 314 6.55 -16.12 -17.47
C LEU A 314 7.66 -16.69 -18.37
N HIS A 315 8.08 -15.94 -19.38
CA HIS A 315 9.19 -16.33 -20.25
C HIS A 315 10.51 -16.46 -19.45
N TYR A 316 10.77 -15.50 -18.53
CA TYR A 316 11.92 -15.59 -17.63
C TYR A 316 11.89 -16.84 -16.73
N ILE A 317 10.71 -17.18 -16.17
CA ILE A 317 10.55 -18.43 -15.38
C ILE A 317 10.89 -19.67 -16.20
N GLU A 318 10.56 -19.67 -17.48
CA GLU A 318 10.77 -20.80 -18.38
C GLU A 318 12.22 -20.89 -18.87
N THR A 319 12.83 -19.78 -19.29
CA THR A 319 14.14 -19.74 -19.96
C THR A 319 15.29 -19.34 -19.03
N GLU A 320 15.03 -18.55 -17.98
CA GLU A 320 16.03 -17.86 -17.14
C GLU A 320 16.89 -16.83 -17.93
N GLU A 321 16.46 -16.46 -19.15
CA GLU A 321 17.14 -15.43 -19.90
C GLU A 321 16.79 -14.05 -19.33
N ALA A 322 17.80 -13.29 -18.91
CA ALA A 322 17.63 -11.97 -18.35
C ALA A 322 17.12 -11.00 -19.42
N LEU A 323 15.85 -10.59 -19.30
CA LEU A 323 15.27 -9.53 -20.12
C LEU A 323 15.57 -8.19 -19.46
N PRO A 324 16.14 -7.22 -20.18
CA PRO A 324 16.58 -5.94 -19.61
C PRO A 324 15.44 -5.09 -19.01
N GLU A 325 14.22 -5.32 -19.46
CA GLU A 325 13.05 -4.55 -19.03
C GLU A 325 12.31 -5.16 -17.83
N LEU A 326 12.62 -6.41 -17.44
CA LEU A 326 11.92 -7.08 -16.34
C LEU A 326 12.41 -6.54 -14.99
N PRO A 327 11.51 -6.05 -14.11
CA PRO A 327 11.88 -5.59 -12.78
C PRO A 327 12.60 -6.68 -11.96
N PRO A 328 13.64 -6.34 -11.17
CA PRO A 328 14.43 -7.32 -10.40
C PRO A 328 13.58 -8.12 -9.40
N GLY A 329 12.49 -7.55 -8.90
CA GLY A 329 11.56 -8.25 -8.00
C GLY A 329 10.76 -9.39 -8.65
N LEU A 330 10.78 -9.49 -9.98
CA LEU A 330 10.14 -10.59 -10.74
C LEU A 330 11.17 -11.58 -11.31
N GLN A 331 12.47 -11.25 -11.26
CA GLN A 331 13.56 -12.12 -11.68
C GLN A 331 13.93 -13.06 -10.54
N MET A 332 13.22 -14.17 -10.44
CA MET A 332 13.44 -15.14 -9.37
C MET A 332 13.76 -16.52 -9.94
N THR A 333 14.77 -17.18 -9.36
CA THR A 333 15.14 -18.57 -9.63
C THR A 333 15.12 -19.38 -8.34
N THR A 334 14.97 -20.68 -8.44
CA THR A 334 15.04 -21.57 -7.27
C THR A 334 16.39 -21.43 -6.54
N GLN A 335 17.47 -21.30 -7.29
CA GLN A 335 18.80 -21.12 -6.72
C GLN A 335 18.92 -19.81 -5.93
N SER A 336 18.42 -18.69 -6.47
CA SER A 336 18.43 -17.41 -5.77
C SER A 336 17.52 -17.42 -4.53
N LEU A 337 16.38 -18.08 -4.60
CA LEU A 337 15.48 -18.27 -3.46
C LEU A 337 16.16 -19.04 -2.34
N LEU A 338 16.74 -20.24 -2.66
CA LEU A 338 17.40 -21.08 -1.68
C LEU A 338 18.65 -20.44 -1.07
N ALA A 339 19.40 -19.65 -1.85
CA ALA A 339 20.57 -18.90 -1.37
C ALA A 339 20.22 -17.84 -0.32
N ASN A 340 19.01 -17.27 -0.41
CA ASN A 340 18.54 -16.23 0.52
C ASN A 340 17.90 -16.79 1.80
N LEU A 341 17.77 -18.11 1.92
CA LEU A 341 17.24 -18.72 3.13
C LEU A 341 18.35 -18.94 4.19
N PRO A 342 18.03 -18.87 5.49
CA PRO A 342 18.99 -19.05 6.58
C PRO A 342 19.76 -20.37 6.51
N SER A 343 19.12 -21.44 6.03
CA SER A 343 19.73 -22.77 5.88
C SER A 343 20.42 -22.98 4.52
N SER A 344 20.79 -21.92 3.81
CA SER A 344 21.36 -21.96 2.45
C SER A 344 22.56 -22.88 2.32
N ALA A 345 23.42 -23.00 3.34
CA ALA A 345 24.57 -23.91 3.36
C ALA A 345 24.16 -25.39 3.20
N HIS A 346 23.06 -25.82 3.81
CA HIS A 346 22.53 -27.18 3.66
C HIS A 346 21.94 -27.40 2.27
N PHE A 347 21.35 -26.37 1.68
CA PHE A 347 20.73 -26.47 0.35
C PHE A 347 21.74 -26.55 -0.79
N LEU A 348 23.01 -26.27 -0.52
CA LEU A 348 24.10 -26.57 -1.45
C LEU A 348 24.23 -28.08 -1.74
N LEU A 349 23.78 -28.93 -0.82
CA LEU A 349 23.82 -30.39 -0.96
C LEU A 349 22.62 -30.95 -1.73
N LEU A 350 21.59 -30.13 -2.03
CA LEU A 350 20.46 -30.57 -2.84
C LEU A 350 20.92 -31.01 -4.24
N PRO A 351 20.24 -32.01 -4.85
CA PRO A 351 20.52 -32.41 -6.22
C PRO A 351 20.24 -31.26 -7.21
N VAL A 352 20.92 -31.31 -8.35
CA VAL A 352 20.80 -30.28 -9.40
C VAL A 352 19.35 -30.20 -9.88
N SER A 353 18.61 -31.27 -9.95
CA SER A 353 17.19 -31.31 -10.35
C SER A 353 16.30 -30.41 -9.48
N ILE A 354 16.57 -30.31 -8.18
CA ILE A 354 15.84 -29.43 -7.27
C ILE A 354 16.38 -28.00 -7.33
N LYS A 355 17.69 -27.82 -7.44
CA LYS A 355 18.29 -26.46 -7.57
C LYS A 355 17.87 -25.75 -8.85
N SER A 356 17.73 -26.50 -9.95
CA SER A 356 17.24 -26.01 -11.23
C SER A 356 15.73 -26.19 -11.43
N TYR A 357 15.00 -26.49 -10.33
CA TYR A 357 13.55 -26.64 -10.42
C TYR A 357 12.90 -25.34 -10.93
N LYS A 358 12.05 -25.49 -11.93
CA LYS A 358 11.22 -24.40 -12.44
C LYS A 358 9.75 -24.76 -12.22
N PRO A 359 8.94 -23.85 -11.66
CA PRO A 359 7.50 -24.06 -11.63
C PRO A 359 6.97 -24.28 -13.05
N TYR A 360 6.07 -25.23 -13.20
CA TYR A 360 5.45 -25.49 -14.49
C TYR A 360 4.65 -24.27 -14.95
N VAL A 361 5.02 -23.75 -16.08
CA VAL A 361 4.27 -22.72 -16.83
C VAL A 361 3.62 -23.44 -17.99
N ALA A 362 2.28 -23.43 -18.08
CA ALA A 362 1.59 -23.99 -19.24
C ALA A 362 2.08 -23.23 -20.47
N GLY A 363 2.74 -23.95 -21.39
CA GLY A 363 3.57 -23.41 -22.47
C GLY A 363 3.01 -22.13 -23.11
N THR A 364 3.86 -21.15 -23.23
CA THR A 364 3.55 -19.80 -23.70
C THR A 364 3.00 -19.75 -25.14
N SER A 365 2.99 -20.87 -25.82
CA SER A 365 2.81 -20.91 -27.26
C SER A 365 1.37 -20.83 -27.79
N THR A 366 0.31 -21.08 -26.98
CA THR A 366 -1.06 -21.01 -27.54
C THR A 366 -2.19 -20.67 -26.57
N SER A 367 -2.06 -20.98 -25.28
CA SER A 367 -3.19 -20.79 -24.33
C SER A 367 -3.04 -19.58 -23.41
N SER A 368 -1.89 -18.91 -23.40
CA SER A 368 -1.59 -17.78 -22.53
C SER A 368 -1.82 -16.42 -23.20
N GLN A 369 -2.05 -16.37 -24.50
CA GLN A 369 -2.31 -15.12 -25.21
C GLN A 369 -3.78 -14.73 -25.12
N PHE A 370 -4.05 -13.48 -24.84
CA PHE A 370 -5.40 -12.92 -25.00
C PHE A 370 -5.80 -12.97 -26.46
N ALA A 371 -7.02 -13.40 -26.73
CA ALA A 371 -7.57 -13.21 -28.07
C ALA A 371 -7.61 -11.71 -28.41
N PRO A 372 -7.35 -11.32 -29.68
CA PRO A 372 -7.40 -9.92 -30.08
C PRO A 372 -8.69 -9.25 -29.63
N GLY A 373 -8.59 -8.15 -28.88
CA GLY A 373 -9.75 -7.41 -28.35
C GLY A 373 -10.27 -7.89 -26.98
N GLN A 374 -10.01 -9.11 -26.55
CA GLN A 374 -10.55 -9.67 -25.31
C GLN A 374 -10.13 -8.89 -24.06
N LEU A 375 -8.88 -8.42 -24.01
CA LEU A 375 -8.40 -7.55 -22.93
C LEU A 375 -9.19 -6.25 -22.91
N ARG A 376 -9.32 -5.61 -24.08
CA ARG A 376 -10.04 -4.36 -24.24
C ARG A 376 -11.49 -4.49 -23.79
N ASP A 377 -12.17 -5.54 -24.22
CA ASP A 377 -13.58 -5.78 -23.84
C ASP A 377 -13.75 -5.94 -22.33
N LYS A 378 -12.80 -6.62 -21.66
CA LYS A 378 -12.83 -6.77 -20.19
C LYS A 378 -12.57 -5.45 -19.48
N LEU A 379 -11.64 -4.64 -19.97
CA LEU A 379 -11.35 -3.33 -19.42
C LEU A 379 -12.49 -2.34 -19.65
N ASP A 380 -13.08 -2.32 -20.84
CA ASP A 380 -14.25 -1.50 -21.16
C ASP A 380 -15.44 -1.88 -20.26
N ASN A 381 -15.72 -3.18 -20.07
CA ASN A 381 -16.77 -3.65 -19.16
C ASN A 381 -16.51 -3.23 -17.71
N TYR A 382 -15.28 -3.37 -17.22
CA TYR A 382 -14.92 -2.91 -15.88
C TYR A 382 -15.09 -1.41 -15.74
N PHE A 383 -14.67 -0.64 -16.73
CA PHE A 383 -14.78 0.81 -16.75
C PHE A 383 -16.24 1.26 -16.75
N ASP A 384 -17.09 0.70 -17.61
CA ASP A 384 -18.52 1.04 -17.71
C ASP A 384 -19.28 0.72 -16.39
N GLN A 385 -18.98 -0.44 -15.76
CA GLN A 385 -19.52 -0.77 -14.45
C GLN A 385 -19.05 0.22 -13.37
N SER A 386 -17.76 0.61 -13.42
CA SER A 386 -17.19 1.59 -12.49
C SER A 386 -17.83 2.96 -12.69
N VAL A 387 -18.01 3.41 -13.93
CA VAL A 387 -18.69 4.67 -14.27
C VAL A 387 -20.13 4.70 -13.75
N THR A 388 -20.86 3.60 -13.90
CA THR A 388 -22.23 3.48 -13.41
C THR A 388 -22.27 3.58 -11.86
N SER A 389 -21.36 2.89 -11.18
CA SER A 389 -21.26 2.95 -9.72
C SER A 389 -20.86 4.34 -9.21
N ILE A 390 -19.90 4.97 -9.90
CA ILE A 390 -19.46 6.35 -9.61
C ILE A 390 -20.60 7.34 -9.83
N ARG A 391 -21.37 7.21 -10.91
CA ARG A 391 -22.53 8.06 -11.20
C ARG A 391 -23.51 8.04 -10.04
N HIS A 392 -23.91 6.84 -9.62
CA HIS A 392 -24.87 6.68 -8.54
C HIS A 392 -24.37 7.30 -7.22
N ALA A 393 -23.12 7.02 -6.85
CA ALA A 393 -22.52 7.61 -5.66
C ALA A 393 -22.38 9.14 -5.74
N LEU A 394 -21.97 9.64 -6.90
CA LEU A 394 -21.82 11.07 -7.13
C LEU A 394 -23.15 11.79 -7.03
N GLU A 395 -24.22 11.23 -7.62
CA GLU A 395 -25.60 11.78 -7.49
C GLU A 395 -26.01 11.87 -6.02
N GLN A 396 -25.72 10.85 -5.23
CA GLN A 396 -26.01 10.84 -3.79
C GLN A 396 -25.19 11.90 -3.04
N TRP A 397 -23.88 11.99 -3.29
CA TRP A 397 -23.03 12.98 -2.61
C TRP A 397 -23.44 14.42 -2.95
N VAL A 398 -23.69 14.65 -4.23
CA VAL A 398 -24.01 16.00 -4.73
C VAL A 398 -25.41 16.43 -4.30
N ALA A 399 -26.35 15.48 -4.12
CA ALA A 399 -27.69 15.79 -3.60
C ALA A 399 -27.69 16.39 -2.17
N HIS A 400 -26.65 16.11 -1.38
CA HIS A 400 -26.48 16.68 -0.04
C HIS A 400 -25.82 18.08 -0.06
N LEU A 401 -25.39 18.58 -1.22
CA LEU A 401 -24.81 19.91 -1.37
C LEU A 401 -25.95 20.93 -1.56
N GLU A 402 -26.00 21.94 -0.69
CA GLU A 402 -27.07 22.93 -0.67
C GLU A 402 -26.76 24.19 -1.50
N THR A 403 -25.49 24.36 -1.91
CA THR A 403 -25.08 25.56 -2.66
C THR A 403 -24.44 25.19 -4.01
N ALA A 404 -24.80 25.96 -5.04
CA ALA A 404 -24.21 25.82 -6.37
C ALA A 404 -22.66 25.98 -6.34
N ARG A 405 -22.13 26.78 -5.42
CA ARG A 405 -20.69 27.00 -5.24
C ARG A 405 -19.99 25.72 -4.78
N GLU A 406 -20.56 25.01 -3.82
CA GLU A 406 -20.02 23.72 -3.34
C GLU A 406 -19.98 22.67 -4.46
N VAL A 407 -21.07 22.58 -5.24
CA VAL A 407 -21.15 21.67 -6.40
C VAL A 407 -20.06 22.04 -7.42
N TRP A 408 -19.89 23.31 -7.72
CA TRP A 408 -18.89 23.79 -8.67
C TRP A 408 -17.47 23.55 -8.20
N ASP A 409 -17.21 23.71 -6.92
CA ASP A 409 -15.91 23.41 -6.31
C ASP A 409 -15.56 21.93 -6.41
N VAL A 410 -16.50 21.02 -6.09
CA VAL A 410 -16.30 19.58 -6.23
C VAL A 410 -16.04 19.20 -7.70
N ARG A 411 -16.85 19.70 -8.62
CA ARG A 411 -16.68 19.49 -10.07
C ARG A 411 -15.31 19.95 -10.57
N THR A 412 -14.90 21.16 -10.19
CA THR A 412 -13.64 21.76 -10.67
C THR A 412 -12.42 20.96 -10.21
N VAL A 413 -12.39 20.59 -8.93
CA VAL A 413 -11.30 19.79 -8.36
C VAL A 413 -11.25 18.40 -9.03
N SER A 414 -12.39 17.73 -9.15
CA SER A 414 -12.47 16.41 -9.77
C SER A 414 -12.12 16.42 -11.26
N SER A 415 -12.54 17.46 -12.00
CA SER A 415 -12.19 17.62 -13.41
C SER A 415 -10.68 17.89 -13.63
N LYS A 416 -10.04 18.63 -12.71
CA LYS A 416 -8.58 18.81 -12.71
C LYS A 416 -7.87 17.49 -12.45
N LEU A 417 -8.35 16.72 -11.47
CA LEU A 417 -7.80 15.42 -11.14
C LEU A 417 -7.90 14.46 -12.34
N VAL A 418 -9.07 14.33 -13.00
CA VAL A 418 -9.22 13.47 -14.18
C VAL A 418 -8.23 13.84 -15.30
N LYS A 419 -7.82 15.11 -15.40
CA LYS A 419 -6.79 15.53 -16.36
C LYS A 419 -5.39 15.01 -16.00
N SER A 420 -5.07 14.94 -14.72
CA SER A 420 -3.74 14.54 -14.23
C SER A 420 -3.56 13.02 -14.10
N LEU A 421 -4.63 12.23 -14.21
CA LEU A 421 -4.55 10.77 -14.12
C LEU A 421 -3.96 10.16 -15.39
N GLU A 422 -2.82 9.48 -15.27
CA GLU A 422 -2.07 8.91 -16.40
C GLU A 422 -2.63 7.58 -16.92
N GLY A 423 -3.27 6.78 -16.04
CA GLY A 423 -3.76 5.43 -16.35
C GLY A 423 -5.02 5.38 -17.23
N LEU A 424 -5.61 6.52 -17.60
CA LEU A 424 -6.86 6.61 -18.37
C LEU A 424 -6.59 6.99 -19.83
N ASP A 425 -7.34 6.39 -20.76
CA ASP A 425 -7.34 6.77 -22.15
C ASP A 425 -8.12 8.07 -22.40
N SER A 426 -7.94 8.68 -23.56
CA SER A 426 -8.62 9.93 -23.93
C SER A 426 -10.16 9.77 -23.94
N ARG A 427 -10.68 8.63 -24.37
CA ARG A 427 -12.12 8.28 -24.36
C ARG A 427 -12.63 8.21 -22.92
N GLU A 428 -11.95 7.46 -22.06
CA GLU A 428 -12.32 7.29 -20.65
C GLU A 428 -12.29 8.61 -19.88
N ARG A 429 -11.25 9.43 -20.11
CA ARG A 429 -11.17 10.78 -19.54
C ARG A 429 -12.33 11.67 -19.98
N THR A 430 -12.73 11.59 -21.24
CA THR A 430 -13.85 12.38 -21.75
C THR A 430 -15.16 11.91 -21.15
N GLN A 431 -15.36 10.60 -21.01
CA GLN A 431 -16.57 10.01 -20.42
C GLN A 431 -16.70 10.35 -18.93
N LEU A 432 -15.61 10.28 -18.15
CA LEU A 432 -15.63 10.70 -16.76
C LEU A 432 -15.91 12.20 -16.60
N ARG A 433 -15.38 13.05 -17.48
CA ARG A 433 -15.67 14.50 -17.44
C ARG A 433 -17.13 14.78 -17.77
N SER A 434 -17.65 14.16 -18.84
CA SER A 434 -19.06 14.35 -19.19
C SER A 434 -19.99 13.90 -18.07
N LEU A 435 -19.64 12.80 -17.37
CA LEU A 435 -20.38 12.35 -16.20
C LEU A 435 -20.36 13.39 -15.06
N LEU A 436 -19.18 13.92 -14.71
CA LEU A 436 -19.04 14.94 -13.68
C LEU A 436 -19.81 16.22 -14.04
N ASP A 437 -19.77 16.62 -15.31
CA ASP A 437 -20.49 17.79 -15.81
C ASP A 437 -22.00 17.57 -15.76
N ASP A 438 -22.49 16.45 -16.24
CA ASP A 438 -23.90 16.06 -16.25
C ASP A 438 -24.52 16.07 -14.85
N VAL A 439 -23.89 15.36 -13.88
CA VAL A 439 -24.41 15.27 -12.52
C VAL A 439 -24.36 16.64 -11.84
N SER A 440 -23.27 17.39 -12.01
CA SER A 440 -23.15 18.73 -11.44
C SER A 440 -24.18 19.70 -12.01
N GLN A 441 -24.42 19.66 -13.32
CA GLN A 441 -25.40 20.51 -13.98
C GLN A 441 -26.83 20.21 -13.53
N ARG A 442 -27.18 18.91 -13.41
CA ARG A 442 -28.50 18.51 -12.90
C ARG A 442 -28.74 19.02 -11.48
N GLN A 443 -27.75 18.88 -10.60
CA GLN A 443 -27.87 19.35 -9.22
C GLN A 443 -27.99 20.90 -9.15
N VAL A 444 -27.15 21.62 -9.86
CA VAL A 444 -27.23 23.09 -9.92
C VAL A 444 -28.61 23.51 -10.41
N THR A 445 -29.12 22.86 -11.47
CA THR A 445 -30.46 23.15 -11.99
C THR A 445 -31.56 22.86 -10.95
N SER A 446 -31.41 21.77 -10.20
CA SER A 446 -32.34 21.42 -9.10
C SER A 446 -32.31 22.45 -7.98
N LEU A 447 -31.11 22.87 -7.56
CA LEU A 447 -30.94 23.93 -6.54
C LEU A 447 -31.56 25.29 -6.97
N TRP A 448 -31.34 25.67 -8.24
CA TRP A 448 -31.97 26.86 -8.78
C TRP A 448 -33.48 26.76 -8.82
N LYS A 449 -34.05 25.64 -9.26
CA LYS A 449 -35.51 25.44 -9.27
C LYS A 449 -36.08 25.52 -7.86
N SER A 450 -35.44 24.89 -6.87
CA SER A 450 -35.86 24.96 -5.48
C SER A 450 -35.80 26.41 -4.94
N ALA A 451 -34.70 27.11 -5.18
CA ALA A 451 -34.57 28.50 -4.75
C ALA A 451 -35.60 29.43 -5.37
N LEU A 452 -35.94 29.25 -6.64
CA LEU A 452 -36.98 30.00 -7.30
C LEU A 452 -38.38 29.70 -6.72
N ALA A 453 -38.67 28.43 -6.44
CA ALA A 453 -39.94 28.05 -5.79
C ALA A 453 -40.05 28.61 -4.38
N ASP A 454 -38.96 28.63 -3.60
CA ASP A 454 -38.92 29.21 -2.26
C ASP A 454 -39.16 30.75 -2.31
N ILE A 455 -38.58 31.41 -3.32
CA ILE A 455 -38.81 32.86 -3.54
C ILE A 455 -40.27 33.11 -3.92
N GLU A 456 -40.84 32.31 -4.80
CA GLU A 456 -42.24 32.41 -5.22
C GLU A 456 -43.19 32.22 -4.04
N THR A 457 -42.97 31.18 -3.20
CA THR A 457 -43.78 30.95 -2.00
C THR A 457 -43.65 32.09 -1.01
N SER A 458 -42.44 32.54 -0.71
CA SER A 458 -42.19 33.69 0.17
C SER A 458 -42.81 34.99 -0.36
N PHE A 459 -42.77 35.20 -1.67
CA PHE A 459 -43.42 36.34 -2.29
C PHE A 459 -44.94 36.28 -2.14
N ARG A 460 -45.58 35.14 -2.40
CA ARG A 460 -47.02 34.95 -2.22
C ARG A 460 -47.42 35.17 -0.77
N GLU A 461 -46.72 34.55 0.21
CA GLU A 461 -46.98 34.79 1.63
C GLU A 461 -46.90 36.26 2.03
N ARG A 462 -45.89 36.99 1.50
CA ARG A 462 -45.77 38.45 1.77
C ARG A 462 -46.88 39.26 1.15
N VAL A 463 -47.33 38.92 -0.05
CA VAL A 463 -48.47 39.55 -0.72
C VAL A 463 -49.75 39.26 0.06
N ASP A 464 -49.99 38.01 0.43
CA ASP A 464 -51.19 37.63 1.21
C ASP A 464 -51.22 38.34 2.58
N HIS A 465 -50.08 38.39 3.28
CA HIS A 465 -49.97 39.15 4.53
C HIS A 465 -50.23 40.66 4.34
N ALA A 466 -49.70 41.23 3.26
CA ALA A 466 -49.96 42.65 2.95
C ALA A 466 -51.46 42.90 2.62
N LEU A 467 -52.11 41.97 1.88
CA LEU A 467 -53.52 42.06 1.58
C LEU A 467 -54.40 41.91 2.85
N ASP A 468 -54.02 41.00 3.74
CA ASP A 468 -54.73 40.84 5.01
C ASP A 468 -54.55 42.06 5.94
N ALA A 469 -53.38 42.66 5.97
CA ALA A 469 -53.12 43.91 6.67
C ALA A 469 -53.98 45.05 6.11
N LEU A 470 -54.16 45.18 4.78
CA LEU A 470 -55.01 46.14 4.15
C LEU A 470 -56.51 45.87 4.47
N ARG A 471 -56.93 44.61 4.48
CA ARG A 471 -58.30 44.22 4.86
C ARG A 471 -58.61 44.57 6.31
N THR A 472 -57.69 44.30 7.23
CA THR A 472 -57.83 44.61 8.64
C THR A 472 -57.91 46.13 8.85
N HIS A 473 -57.05 46.93 8.18
CA HIS A 473 -57.09 48.37 8.21
C HIS A 473 -58.40 48.94 7.62
N ALA A 474 -58.88 48.37 6.50
CA ALA A 474 -60.18 48.82 5.90
C ALA A 474 -61.36 48.47 6.82
N ASN A 475 -61.32 47.33 7.52
CA ASN A 475 -62.33 46.94 8.49
C ASN A 475 -62.31 47.84 9.74
N VAL A 476 -61.12 48.17 10.25
CA VAL A 476 -61.00 49.18 11.37
C VAL A 476 -61.51 50.58 10.98
N GLN A 477 -61.25 51.04 9.75
CA GLN A 477 -61.80 52.29 9.26
C GLN A 477 -63.31 52.26 9.08
N ARG A 478 -63.87 51.11 8.61
CA ARG A 478 -65.32 50.90 8.54
C ARG A 478 -65.97 50.90 9.91
N ALA A 479 -65.37 50.14 10.87
CA ALA A 479 -65.84 50.14 12.25
C ALA A 479 -65.74 51.53 12.91
N GLY A 480 -64.64 52.20 12.72
CA GLY A 480 -64.48 53.60 13.20
C GLY A 480 -65.48 54.61 12.60
N ARG A 481 -65.90 54.43 11.32
CA ARG A 481 -66.98 55.21 10.71
C ARG A 481 -68.34 54.79 11.27
N PHE A 482 -68.54 53.52 11.54
CA PHE A 482 -69.81 53.06 12.12
C PHE A 482 -69.99 53.57 13.55
N VAL A 483 -68.95 53.50 14.39
CA VAL A 483 -68.96 54.07 15.76
C VAL A 483 -69.17 55.59 15.75
N ARG A 484 -68.64 56.37 14.78
CA ARG A 484 -68.88 57.80 14.62
C ARG A 484 -70.30 58.08 14.15
N SER A 485 -70.90 57.22 13.32
CA SER A 485 -72.28 57.44 12.86
C SER A 485 -73.29 57.09 13.96
N VAL A 486 -73.04 56.14 14.84
CA VAL A 486 -73.88 55.79 15.99
C VAL A 486 -73.75 56.80 17.11
N GLY A 487 -72.56 57.44 17.28
CA GLY A 487 -72.37 58.54 18.26
C GLY A 487 -73.03 59.89 17.86
N GLN A 488 -73.52 60.07 16.60
CA GLN A 488 -74.25 61.26 16.16
C GLN A 488 -75.78 61.15 16.25
N ILE A 489 -76.30 59.98 16.73
CA ILE A 489 -77.75 59.78 16.89
C ILE A 489 -78.24 60.04 18.35
N HIS A 490 -77.38 60.38 19.26
CA HIS A 490 -77.72 60.75 20.63
C HIS A 490 -77.18 62.16 21.00
N VAL A 491 -77.72 63.20 20.36
CA VAL A 491 -77.79 64.53 20.89
C VAL A 491 -79.13 65.16 20.42
#